data_3e2c6b69f0ab12084e367abfbb1032da
#
_entry.id   3e2c6b69f0ab12084e367abfbb1032da
#
_cell.length_a   1.000
_cell.length_b   1.000
_cell.length_c   1.000
_cell.angle_alpha   90.00
_cell.angle_beta   90.00
_cell.angle_gamma   90.00
#
_symmetry.space_group_name_H-M   'P 1'
#
loop_
_entity.id
_entity.type
_entity.pdbx_description
1 polymer ?
#
loop_
_entity_poly.entity_id
_entity_poly.type
_entity_poly.pdbx_seq_one_letter_code
_entity_poly.pdbx_strand_id
1 'polypeptide(L)'
;MGIVLRQSFKNVLATYLGFAIGALNTLFLFTYFLSKAQYGLVSYITSTATILSPLIAFGVNNTLVRYYTAYRDKKEQAQFNLMLCFLPLLIIVPATFVGVIGYEQIAQWLSAKNEEVRDYVFLIFLTSVAMAYFEIAYAWTRVQLKTVFGNFLKEVFHRVGVMLLLLAIYLQLIDFHQLIWGVFLVYALRMLLMFV
;
A
#
# COMPACT_ATOMS: atom_id res chain seq x y z
N MET A 1 9.90 17.32 27.72
CA MET A 1 10.13 17.00 26.29
C MET A 1 8.81 17.09 25.54
N GLY A 2 8.75 17.86 24.44
CA GLY A 2 7.52 18.11 23.69
C GLY A 2 6.96 16.85 23.03
N ILE A 3 5.65 16.85 22.77
CA ILE A 3 4.89 15.78 22.10
C ILE A 3 5.57 15.37 20.79
N VAL A 4 6.09 16.32 20.04
CA VAL A 4 6.78 16.12 18.76
C VAL A 4 8.02 15.22 18.90
N LEU A 5 8.88 15.49 19.90
CA LEU A 5 10.10 14.72 20.13
C LEU A 5 9.78 13.25 20.47
N ARG A 6 8.76 13.03 21.32
CA ARG A 6 8.32 11.68 21.70
C ARG A 6 7.75 10.90 20.50
N GLN A 7 6.98 11.57 19.65
CA GLN A 7 6.45 10.94 18.44
C GLN A 7 7.56 10.66 17.42
N SER A 8 8.49 11.59 17.23
CA SER A 8 9.64 11.39 16.33
C SER A 8 10.46 10.18 16.76
N PHE A 9 10.76 10.02 18.03
CA PHE A 9 11.49 8.85 18.52
C PHE A 9 10.75 7.53 18.23
N LYS A 10 9.44 7.48 18.50
CA LYS A 10 8.62 6.29 18.18
C LYS A 10 8.57 5.99 16.69
N ASN A 11 8.48 7.03 15.86
CA ASN A 11 8.48 6.89 14.40
C ASN A 11 9.83 6.35 13.89
N VAL A 12 10.94 6.86 14.41
CA VAL A 12 12.29 6.37 14.09
C VAL A 12 12.42 4.90 14.46
N LEU A 13 12.01 4.52 15.67
CA LEU A 13 12.06 3.13 16.13
C LEU A 13 11.21 2.20 15.22
N ALA A 14 9.99 2.60 14.87
CA ALA A 14 9.13 1.84 13.96
C ALA A 14 9.79 1.70 12.58
N THR A 15 10.41 2.74 12.06
CA THR A 15 11.10 2.71 10.76
C THR A 15 12.28 1.75 10.76
N TYR A 16 13.14 1.78 11.80
CA TYR A 16 14.27 0.84 11.90
C TYR A 16 13.82 -0.60 12.10
N LEU A 17 12.80 -0.85 12.94
CA LEU A 17 12.20 -2.18 13.08
C LEU A 17 11.63 -2.67 11.75
N GLY A 18 10.88 -1.84 11.05
CA GLY A 18 10.37 -2.16 9.73
C GLY A 18 11.50 -2.49 8.75
N PHE A 19 12.57 -1.68 8.73
CA PHE A 19 13.72 -1.94 7.87
C PHE A 19 14.37 -3.29 8.18
N ALA A 20 14.59 -3.62 9.46
CA ALA A 20 15.16 -4.91 9.85
C ALA A 20 14.28 -6.09 9.41
N ILE A 21 12.94 -6.02 9.62
CA ILE A 21 12.00 -7.05 9.18
C ILE A 21 12.00 -7.14 7.65
N GLY A 22 12.00 -6.00 6.94
CA GLY A 22 12.07 -5.97 5.49
C GLY A 22 13.34 -6.60 4.94
N ALA A 23 14.49 -6.36 5.57
CA ALA A 23 15.76 -6.98 5.21
C ALA A 23 15.72 -8.50 5.43
N LEU A 24 15.18 -8.97 6.57
CA LEU A 24 14.98 -10.40 6.83
C LEU A 24 14.09 -11.04 5.77
N ASN A 25 12.97 -10.42 5.43
CA ASN A 25 12.08 -10.91 4.37
C ASN A 25 12.82 -11.02 3.04
N THR A 26 13.49 -9.95 2.60
CA THR A 26 14.07 -9.86 1.26
C THR A 26 15.31 -10.71 1.11
N LEU A 27 16.22 -10.71 2.09
CA LEU A 27 17.50 -11.40 2.00
C LEU A 27 17.40 -12.89 2.33
N PHE A 28 16.47 -13.27 3.19
CA PHE A 28 16.37 -14.65 3.67
C PHE A 28 15.07 -15.33 3.27
N LEU A 29 13.90 -14.82 3.72
CA LEU A 29 12.66 -15.58 3.59
C LEU A 29 12.21 -15.75 2.13
N PHE A 30 12.24 -14.67 1.34
CA PHE A 30 11.89 -14.78 -0.08
C PHE A 30 12.85 -15.70 -0.83
N THR A 31 14.14 -15.63 -0.54
CA THR A 31 15.17 -16.42 -1.24
C THR A 31 15.17 -17.88 -0.84
N TYR A 32 14.78 -18.21 0.39
CA TYR A 32 14.71 -19.59 0.89
C TYR A 32 13.38 -20.29 0.58
N PHE A 33 12.25 -19.55 0.62
CA PHE A 33 10.93 -20.18 0.55
C PHE A 33 10.29 -20.09 -0.83
N LEU A 34 10.76 -19.20 -1.70
CA LEU A 34 10.22 -19.04 -3.05
C LEU A 34 11.28 -19.29 -4.12
N SER A 35 10.83 -19.78 -5.27
CA SER A 35 11.67 -19.81 -6.47
C SER A 35 11.98 -18.38 -6.96
N LYS A 36 13.03 -18.21 -7.78
CA LYS A 36 13.38 -16.92 -8.36
C LYS A 36 12.23 -16.31 -9.18
N ALA A 37 11.48 -17.14 -9.91
CA ALA A 37 10.32 -16.71 -10.69
C ALA A 37 9.20 -16.19 -9.77
N GLN A 38 8.86 -16.94 -8.73
CA GLN A 38 7.83 -16.58 -7.75
C GLN A 38 8.17 -15.28 -7.00
N TYR A 39 9.41 -15.15 -6.51
CA TYR A 39 9.88 -13.90 -5.88
C TYR A 39 9.82 -12.72 -6.85
N GLY A 40 10.27 -12.95 -8.10
CA GLY A 40 10.19 -11.94 -9.16
C GLY A 40 8.75 -11.47 -9.41
N LEU A 41 7.78 -12.39 -9.44
CA LEU A 41 6.37 -12.08 -9.64
C LEU A 41 5.79 -11.23 -8.50
N VAL A 42 6.01 -11.62 -7.23
CA VAL A 42 5.56 -10.85 -6.05
C VAL A 42 6.19 -9.45 -6.05
N SER A 43 7.49 -9.36 -6.32
CA SER A 43 8.21 -8.09 -6.43
C SER A 43 7.67 -7.21 -7.56
N TYR A 44 7.37 -7.79 -8.72
CA TYR A 44 6.83 -7.07 -9.87
C TYR A 44 5.45 -6.48 -9.55
N ILE A 45 4.54 -7.29 -8.99
CA ILE A 45 3.19 -6.86 -8.59
C ILE A 45 3.27 -5.69 -7.59
N THR A 46 4.04 -5.85 -6.53
CA THR A 46 4.13 -4.83 -5.46
C THR A 46 4.85 -3.57 -5.91
N SER A 47 5.90 -3.68 -6.73
CA SER A 47 6.63 -2.53 -7.26
C SER A 47 5.79 -1.74 -8.26
N THR A 48 5.08 -2.42 -9.18
CA THR A 48 4.18 -1.78 -10.14
C THR A 48 3.03 -1.08 -9.40
N ALA A 49 2.45 -1.73 -8.39
CA ALA A 49 1.43 -1.11 -7.55
C ALA A 49 1.95 0.14 -6.82
N THR A 50 3.19 0.11 -6.34
CA THR A 50 3.84 1.27 -5.68
C THR A 50 4.01 2.45 -6.63
N ILE A 51 4.33 2.20 -7.91
CA ILE A 51 4.46 3.24 -8.94
C ILE A 51 3.09 3.82 -9.32
N LEU A 52 2.06 3.00 -9.41
CA LEU A 52 0.71 3.44 -9.76
C LEU A 52 -0.02 4.16 -8.62
N SER A 53 0.28 3.81 -7.38
CA SER A 53 -0.39 4.37 -6.18
C SER A 53 -0.38 5.90 -6.12
N PRO A 54 0.71 6.64 -6.35
CA PRO A 54 0.71 8.11 -6.36
C PRO A 54 -0.13 8.71 -7.49
N LEU A 55 -0.21 8.03 -8.64
CA LEU A 55 -1.07 8.46 -9.75
C LEU A 55 -2.55 8.35 -9.37
N ILE A 56 -2.94 7.23 -8.75
CA ILE A 56 -4.30 7.01 -8.24
C ILE A 56 -4.63 8.01 -7.12
N ALA A 57 -3.69 8.28 -6.21
CA ALA A 57 -3.87 9.26 -5.13
C ALA A 57 -4.06 10.69 -5.65
N PHE A 58 -3.72 10.99 -6.91
CA PHE A 58 -3.94 12.27 -7.59
C PHE A 58 -3.48 13.50 -6.80
N GLY A 59 -2.39 13.36 -6.05
CA GLY A 59 -1.84 14.45 -5.23
C GLY A 59 -2.68 14.84 -4.00
N VAL A 60 -3.73 14.09 -3.69
CA VAL A 60 -4.65 14.36 -2.56
C VAL A 60 -3.91 14.45 -1.24
N ASN A 61 -2.95 13.55 -1.00
CA ASN A 61 -2.13 13.56 0.21
C ASN A 61 -1.36 14.87 0.41
N ASN A 62 -0.82 15.46 -0.67
CA ASN A 62 -0.11 16.76 -0.62
C ASN A 62 -1.09 17.93 -0.45
N THR A 63 -2.21 17.88 -1.17
CA THR A 63 -3.28 18.88 -1.07
C THR A 63 -3.83 18.95 0.36
N LEU A 64 -4.06 17.81 0.97
CA LEU A 64 -4.54 17.72 2.35
C LEU A 64 -3.55 18.39 3.32
N VAL A 65 -2.28 18.04 3.25
CA VAL A 65 -1.25 18.59 4.14
C VAL A 65 -1.11 20.11 3.96
N ARG A 66 -1.22 20.61 2.73
CA ARG A 66 -1.03 22.02 2.42
C ARG A 66 -2.22 22.89 2.84
N TYR A 67 -3.44 22.42 2.63
CA TYR A 67 -4.64 23.25 2.77
C TYR A 67 -5.49 22.94 4.02
N TYR A 68 -5.15 21.91 4.78
CA TYR A 68 -5.92 21.52 5.99
C TYR A 68 -6.08 22.69 6.98
N THR A 69 -5.03 23.47 7.19
CA THR A 69 -5.01 24.60 8.13
C THR A 69 -5.72 25.85 7.62
N ALA A 70 -6.05 25.91 6.32
CA ALA A 70 -6.81 27.04 5.75
C ALA A 70 -8.27 27.04 6.22
N TYR A 71 -8.81 25.88 6.53
CA TYR A 71 -10.17 25.71 7.03
C TYR A 71 -10.15 25.73 8.57
N ARG A 72 -10.81 26.73 9.15
CA ARG A 72 -10.86 26.91 10.62
C ARG A 72 -12.07 26.25 11.26
N ASP A 73 -13.18 26.18 10.55
CA ASP A 73 -14.40 25.53 11.03
C ASP A 73 -14.35 24.01 10.84
N LYS A 74 -14.75 23.27 11.88
CA LYS A 74 -14.80 21.79 11.87
C LYS A 74 -15.69 21.24 10.74
N LYS A 75 -16.78 21.95 10.41
CA LYS A 75 -17.69 21.55 9.34
C LYS A 75 -17.03 21.68 7.98
N GLU A 76 -16.33 22.78 7.74
CA GLU A 76 -15.58 23.00 6.50
C GLU A 76 -14.43 21.99 6.36
N GLN A 77 -13.69 21.70 7.45
CA GLN A 77 -12.66 20.66 7.46
C GLN A 77 -13.22 19.28 7.12
N ALA A 78 -14.40 18.93 7.69
CA ALA A 78 -15.04 17.65 7.40
C ALA A 78 -15.47 17.56 5.92
N GLN A 79 -16.05 18.62 5.36
CA GLN A 79 -16.42 18.68 3.93
C GLN A 79 -15.19 18.59 3.02
N PHE A 80 -14.13 19.31 3.36
CA PHE A 80 -12.86 19.25 2.63
C PHE A 80 -12.27 17.83 2.63
N ASN A 81 -12.22 17.18 3.79
CA ASN A 81 -11.72 15.80 3.91
C ASN A 81 -12.59 14.83 3.11
N LEU A 82 -13.92 14.97 3.17
CA LEU A 82 -14.84 14.14 2.39
C LEU A 82 -14.59 14.32 0.89
N MET A 83 -14.50 15.57 0.43
CA MET A 83 -14.17 15.86 -0.98
C MET A 83 -12.87 15.19 -1.40
N LEU A 84 -11.82 15.28 -0.58
CA LEU A 84 -10.52 14.67 -0.86
C LEU A 84 -10.56 13.13 -0.89
N CYS A 85 -11.43 12.50 -0.10
CA CYS A 85 -11.63 11.05 -0.17
C CYS A 85 -12.26 10.59 -1.49
N PHE A 86 -13.12 11.43 -2.10
CA PHE A 86 -13.76 11.11 -3.38
C PHE A 86 -12.92 11.50 -4.60
N LEU A 87 -11.97 12.42 -4.45
CA LEU A 87 -11.15 12.91 -5.57
C LEU A 87 -10.40 11.80 -6.33
N PRO A 88 -9.81 10.76 -5.67
CA PRO A 88 -9.17 9.67 -6.38
C PRO A 88 -10.11 8.88 -7.30
N LEU A 89 -11.42 8.90 -7.04
CA LEU A 89 -12.40 8.21 -7.91
C LEU A 89 -12.42 8.79 -9.32
N LEU A 90 -12.03 10.07 -9.50
CA LEU A 90 -11.87 10.69 -10.83
C LEU A 90 -10.80 9.97 -11.68
N ILE A 91 -9.85 9.30 -11.06
CA ILE A 91 -8.84 8.48 -11.74
C ILE A 91 -9.25 7.01 -11.72
N ILE A 92 -9.73 6.49 -10.59
CA ILE A 92 -10.08 5.09 -10.43
C ILE A 92 -11.18 4.67 -11.40
N VAL A 93 -12.24 5.47 -11.54
CA VAL A 93 -13.40 5.13 -12.40
C VAL A 93 -12.98 5.06 -13.88
N PRO A 94 -12.35 6.08 -14.49
CA PRO A 94 -11.86 5.98 -15.86
C PRO A 94 -10.80 4.89 -16.03
N ALA A 95 -9.88 4.73 -15.07
CA ALA A 95 -8.85 3.69 -15.15
C ALA A 95 -9.46 2.28 -15.11
N THR A 96 -10.50 2.06 -14.28
CA THR A 96 -11.24 0.80 -14.27
C THR A 96 -11.92 0.56 -15.61
N PHE A 97 -12.58 1.57 -16.16
CA PHE A 97 -13.26 1.47 -17.46
C PHE A 97 -12.28 1.13 -18.60
N VAL A 98 -11.16 1.85 -18.67
CA VAL A 98 -10.07 1.57 -19.63
C VAL A 98 -9.47 0.19 -19.38
N GLY A 99 -9.28 -0.18 -18.09
CA GLY A 99 -8.75 -1.47 -17.69
C GLY A 99 -9.64 -2.65 -18.06
N VAL A 100 -10.96 -2.48 -18.02
CA VAL A 100 -11.93 -3.54 -18.44
C VAL A 100 -11.95 -3.66 -19.95
N ILE A 101 -12.02 -2.55 -20.69
CA ILE A 101 -12.09 -2.58 -22.17
C ILE A 101 -10.75 -3.00 -22.78
N GLY A 102 -9.64 -2.47 -22.24
CA GLY A 102 -8.28 -2.71 -22.74
C GLY A 102 -7.54 -3.83 -21.99
N TYR A 103 -8.25 -4.71 -21.26
CA TYR A 103 -7.61 -5.72 -20.40
C TYR A 103 -6.57 -6.56 -21.14
N GLU A 104 -6.92 -7.08 -22.31
CA GLU A 104 -6.03 -7.93 -23.10
C GLU A 104 -4.74 -7.21 -23.51
N GLN A 105 -4.82 -5.95 -23.96
CA GLN A 105 -3.67 -5.16 -24.39
C GLN A 105 -2.78 -4.81 -23.19
N ILE A 106 -3.39 -4.40 -22.06
CA ILE A 106 -2.68 -4.08 -20.84
C ILE A 106 -2.01 -5.33 -20.27
N ALA A 107 -2.74 -6.46 -20.25
CA ALA A 107 -2.23 -7.72 -19.78
C ALA A 107 -1.06 -8.22 -20.64
N GLN A 108 -1.17 -8.17 -21.96
CA GLN A 108 -0.07 -8.52 -22.88
C GLN A 108 1.17 -7.63 -22.66
N TRP A 109 0.96 -6.33 -22.48
CA TRP A 109 2.08 -5.40 -22.25
C TRP A 109 2.78 -5.64 -20.92
N LEU A 110 2.02 -5.84 -19.83
CA LEU A 110 2.57 -6.11 -18.51
C LEU A 110 3.19 -7.51 -18.40
N SER A 111 2.65 -8.51 -19.12
CA SER A 111 3.14 -9.88 -19.10
C SER A 111 4.22 -10.18 -20.14
N ALA A 112 4.64 -9.18 -20.94
CA ALA A 112 5.60 -9.37 -22.05
C ALA A 112 6.92 -10.05 -21.65
N LYS A 113 7.33 -9.94 -20.39
CA LYS A 113 8.55 -10.58 -19.83
C LYS A 113 8.26 -11.79 -18.95
N ASN A 114 7.02 -11.97 -18.50
CA ASN A 114 6.61 -13.07 -17.63
C ASN A 114 5.09 -13.28 -17.79
N GLU A 115 4.70 -14.37 -18.43
CA GLU A 115 3.28 -14.69 -18.71
C GLU A 115 2.45 -14.85 -17.42
N GLU A 116 3.04 -15.32 -16.33
CA GLU A 116 2.33 -15.47 -15.05
C GLU A 116 1.76 -14.15 -14.50
N VAL A 117 2.32 -13.01 -14.90
CA VAL A 117 1.81 -11.68 -14.51
C VAL A 117 0.39 -11.46 -15.02
N ARG A 118 0.01 -12.07 -16.15
CA ARG A 118 -1.29 -11.88 -16.79
C ARG A 118 -2.46 -12.17 -15.85
N ASP A 119 -2.35 -13.21 -15.05
CA ASP A 119 -3.39 -13.64 -14.11
C ASP A 119 -3.56 -12.69 -12.91
N TYR A 120 -2.57 -11.81 -12.68
CA TYR A 120 -2.52 -10.92 -11.52
C TYR A 120 -2.58 -9.43 -11.86
N VAL A 121 -2.83 -9.06 -13.12
CA VAL A 121 -2.91 -7.65 -13.54
C VAL A 121 -3.97 -6.89 -12.75
N PHE A 122 -5.13 -7.52 -12.51
CA PHE A 122 -6.19 -6.92 -11.70
C PHE A 122 -5.76 -6.71 -10.25
N LEU A 123 -4.97 -7.61 -9.68
CA LEU A 123 -4.42 -7.47 -8.33
C LEU A 123 -3.44 -6.29 -8.22
N ILE A 124 -2.65 -6.01 -9.25
CA ILE A 124 -1.78 -4.82 -9.31
C ILE A 124 -2.62 -3.56 -9.10
N PHE A 125 -3.72 -3.45 -9.84
CA PHE A 125 -4.62 -2.30 -9.74
C PHE A 125 -5.26 -2.19 -8.35
N LEU A 126 -5.82 -3.28 -7.81
CA LEU A 126 -6.43 -3.30 -6.49
C LEU A 126 -5.43 -2.93 -5.38
N THR A 127 -4.21 -3.47 -5.47
CA THR A 127 -3.13 -3.17 -4.50
C THR A 127 -2.73 -1.69 -4.59
N SER A 128 -2.68 -1.12 -5.81
CA SER A 128 -2.39 0.29 -6.02
C SER A 128 -3.44 1.19 -5.38
N VAL A 129 -4.73 0.85 -5.51
CA VAL A 129 -5.85 1.57 -4.88
C VAL A 129 -5.74 1.50 -3.35
N ALA A 130 -5.48 0.31 -2.80
CA ALA A 130 -5.31 0.14 -1.36
C ALA A 130 -4.13 0.97 -0.82
N MET A 131 -2.99 0.99 -1.54
CA MET A 131 -1.85 1.82 -1.19
C MET A 131 -2.16 3.31 -1.27
N ALA A 132 -2.88 3.76 -2.31
CA ALA A 132 -3.26 5.16 -2.50
C ALA A 132 -4.15 5.67 -1.35
N TYR A 133 -5.20 4.94 -1.03
CA TYR A 133 -6.09 5.33 0.08
C TYR A 133 -5.41 5.26 1.44
N PHE A 134 -4.49 4.31 1.64
CA PHE A 134 -3.66 4.31 2.84
C PHE A 134 -2.85 5.61 2.98
N GLU A 135 -2.17 6.06 1.93
CA GLU A 135 -1.36 7.29 1.96
C GLU A 135 -2.22 8.54 2.19
N ILE A 136 -3.44 8.57 1.66
CA ILE A 136 -4.41 9.67 1.92
C ILE A 136 -4.81 9.70 3.39
N ALA A 137 -5.22 8.56 3.95
CA ALA A 137 -5.59 8.44 5.35
C ALA A 137 -4.40 8.72 6.28
N TYR A 138 -3.20 8.28 5.91
CA TYR A 138 -1.97 8.59 6.63
C TYR A 138 -1.65 10.09 6.61
N ALA A 139 -1.83 10.77 5.48
CA ALA A 139 -1.68 12.23 5.39
C ALA A 139 -2.63 12.97 6.35
N TRP A 140 -3.85 12.46 6.52
CA TRP A 140 -4.83 13.01 7.47
C TRP A 140 -4.34 12.89 8.93
N THR A 141 -3.75 11.76 9.33
CA THR A 141 -3.18 11.65 10.69
C THR A 141 -1.94 12.51 10.90
N ARG A 142 -1.17 12.80 9.82
CA ARG A 142 -0.03 13.72 9.88
C ARG A 142 -0.44 15.14 10.22
N VAL A 143 -1.50 15.66 9.62
CA VAL A 143 -1.99 17.02 9.92
C VAL A 143 -2.58 17.14 11.32
N GLN A 144 -3.02 16.03 11.91
CA GLN A 144 -3.47 15.96 13.31
C GLN A 144 -2.35 15.69 14.32
N LEU A 145 -1.10 15.58 13.88
CA LEU A 145 0.04 15.21 14.73
C LEU A 145 -0.11 13.84 15.41
N LYS A 146 -0.82 12.89 14.79
CA LYS A 146 -1.04 11.52 15.29
C LYS A 146 -0.36 10.49 14.37
N THR A 147 0.95 10.65 14.15
CA THR A 147 1.67 9.91 13.11
C THR A 147 2.13 8.50 13.50
N VAL A 148 2.19 8.19 14.80
CA VAL A 148 2.85 6.97 15.29
C VAL A 148 2.17 5.70 14.79
N PHE A 149 0.84 5.64 14.88
CA PHE A 149 0.09 4.47 14.43
C PHE A 149 0.19 4.28 12.91
N GLY A 150 -0.01 5.36 12.14
CA GLY A 150 0.10 5.30 10.69
C GLY A 150 1.51 4.92 10.22
N ASN A 151 2.57 5.43 10.90
CA ASN A 151 3.94 5.05 10.59
C ASN A 151 4.21 3.58 10.93
N PHE A 152 3.67 3.06 12.03
CA PHE A 152 3.74 1.64 12.36
C PHE A 152 3.08 0.78 11.28
N LEU A 153 1.88 1.13 10.84
CA LEU A 153 1.20 0.43 9.74
C LEU A 153 1.99 0.52 8.42
N LYS A 154 2.63 1.67 8.18
CA LYS A 154 3.42 1.91 6.98
C LYS A 154 4.71 1.11 6.94
N GLU A 155 5.43 1.05 8.05
CA GLU A 155 6.80 0.50 8.09
C GLU A 155 6.87 -0.94 8.59
N VAL A 156 6.03 -1.31 9.56
CA VAL A 156 6.13 -2.61 10.23
C VAL A 156 5.04 -3.57 9.80
N PHE A 157 3.78 -3.15 9.88
CA PHE A 157 2.63 -4.04 9.74
C PHE A 157 2.64 -4.88 8.45
N HIS A 158 2.81 -4.23 7.28
CA HIS A 158 2.79 -4.96 6.02
C HIS A 158 3.97 -5.93 5.88
N ARG A 159 5.15 -5.58 6.43
CA ARG A 159 6.34 -6.46 6.38
C ARG A 159 6.17 -7.67 7.28
N VAL A 160 5.57 -7.49 8.46
CA VAL A 160 5.20 -8.60 9.35
C VAL A 160 4.12 -9.46 8.68
N GLY A 161 3.11 -8.87 8.06
CA GLY A 161 2.09 -9.61 7.33
C GLY A 161 2.67 -10.48 6.21
N VAL A 162 3.57 -9.92 5.40
CA VAL A 162 4.30 -10.67 4.36
C VAL A 162 5.17 -11.76 4.97
N MET A 163 5.87 -11.48 6.09
CA MET A 163 6.66 -12.49 6.81
C MET A 163 5.81 -13.68 7.24
N LEU A 164 4.63 -13.42 7.80
CA LEU A 164 3.71 -14.49 8.22
C LEU A 164 3.20 -15.31 7.04
N LEU A 165 2.92 -14.69 5.89
CA LEU A 165 2.55 -15.39 4.67
C LEU A 165 3.68 -16.27 4.14
N LEU A 166 4.92 -15.80 4.18
CA LEU A 166 6.09 -16.59 3.78
C LEU A 166 6.32 -17.78 4.71
N LEU A 167 6.11 -17.61 6.01
CA LEU A 167 6.16 -18.72 6.96
C LEU A 167 5.02 -19.71 6.72
N ALA A 168 3.83 -19.25 6.35
CA ALA A 168 2.71 -20.13 6.01
C ALA A 168 2.98 -20.98 4.75
N ILE A 169 3.66 -20.44 3.74
CA ILE A 169 4.15 -21.22 2.59
C ILE A 169 5.17 -22.28 3.04
N TYR A 170 6.14 -21.89 3.87
CA TYR A 170 7.14 -22.83 4.37
C TYR A 170 6.51 -23.98 5.14
N LEU A 171 5.46 -23.71 5.92
CA LEU A 171 4.68 -24.71 6.65
C LEU A 171 3.66 -25.47 5.76
N GLN A 172 3.63 -25.19 4.45
CA GLN A 172 2.71 -25.78 3.47
C GLN A 172 1.21 -25.58 3.82
N LEU A 173 0.90 -24.51 4.55
CA LEU A 173 -0.47 -24.14 4.92
C LEU A 173 -1.21 -23.42 3.78
N ILE A 174 -0.48 -22.75 2.91
CA ILE A 174 -1.00 -22.01 1.75
C ILE A 174 -0.15 -22.33 0.53
N ASP A 175 -0.78 -22.22 -0.66
CA ASP A 175 -0.08 -22.29 -1.93
C ASP A 175 0.40 -20.91 -2.42
N PHE A 176 1.14 -20.91 -3.53
CA PHE A 176 1.70 -19.67 -4.08
C PHE A 176 0.62 -18.68 -4.56
N HIS A 177 -0.48 -19.19 -5.12
CA HIS A 177 -1.60 -18.36 -5.54
C HIS A 177 -2.24 -17.66 -4.34
N GLN A 178 -2.45 -18.39 -3.25
CA GLN A 178 -2.97 -17.85 -1.98
C GLN A 178 -2.01 -16.83 -1.35
N LEU A 179 -0.69 -17.02 -1.49
CA LEU A 179 0.29 -16.02 -1.04
C LEU A 179 0.11 -14.69 -1.77
N ILE A 180 -0.05 -14.68 -3.10
CA ILE A 180 -0.21 -13.43 -3.87
C ILE A 180 -1.49 -12.69 -3.43
N TRP A 181 -2.61 -13.41 -3.28
CA TRP A 181 -3.84 -12.84 -2.73
C TRP A 181 -3.66 -12.36 -1.28
N GLY A 182 -2.92 -13.12 -0.46
CA GLY A 182 -2.57 -12.76 0.89
C GLY A 182 -1.78 -11.45 0.97
N VAL A 183 -0.83 -11.25 0.06
CA VAL A 183 -0.09 -9.97 -0.02
C VAL A 183 -1.05 -8.81 -0.30
N PHE A 184 -1.96 -8.94 -1.25
CA PHE A 184 -2.99 -7.93 -1.47
C PHE A 184 -3.84 -7.68 -0.22
N LEU A 185 -4.29 -8.76 0.45
CA LEU A 185 -5.09 -8.64 1.68
C LEU A 185 -4.35 -7.91 2.80
N VAL A 186 -3.04 -8.11 2.93
CA VAL A 186 -2.22 -7.36 3.90
C VAL A 186 -2.24 -5.87 3.60
N TYR A 187 -2.13 -5.46 2.33
CA TYR A 187 -2.22 -4.04 1.94
C TYR A 187 -3.63 -3.48 2.12
N ALA A 188 -4.66 -4.24 1.79
CA ALA A 188 -6.05 -3.88 2.00
C ALA A 188 -6.38 -3.72 3.49
N LEU A 189 -5.94 -4.66 4.32
CA LEU A 189 -6.11 -4.59 5.77
C LEU A 189 -5.37 -3.39 6.37
N ARG A 190 -4.14 -3.12 5.91
CA ARG A 190 -3.38 -1.92 6.31
C ARG A 190 -4.16 -0.64 6.00
N MET A 191 -4.78 -0.56 4.83
CA MET A 191 -5.63 0.56 4.45
C MET A 191 -6.84 0.68 5.39
N LEU A 192 -7.57 -0.42 5.60
CA LEU A 192 -8.76 -0.43 6.46
C LEU A 192 -8.45 -0.01 7.89
N LEU A 193 -7.36 -0.54 8.48
CA LEU A 193 -6.92 -0.18 9.83
C LEU A 193 -6.58 1.31 9.99
N MET A 194 -6.33 2.02 8.91
CA MET A 194 -6.03 3.43 8.94
C MET A 194 -7.29 4.31 9.05
N PHE A 195 -8.47 3.76 8.71
CA PHE A 195 -9.76 4.45 8.83
C PHE A 195 -10.49 4.16 10.15
N VAL A 196 -9.92 3.31 11.01
CA VAL A 196 -10.42 3.02 12.37
C VAL A 196 -9.76 3.93 13.39
#